data_08b90a62a0b63b20aecfc7efd0cdc277
#
_entry.id   08b90a62a0b63b20aecfc7efd0cdc277
#
_cell.length_a   1.000
_cell.length_b   1.000
_cell.length_c   1.000
_cell.angle_alpha   90.00
_cell.angle_beta   90.00
_cell.angle_gamma   90.00
#
_symmetry.space_group_name_H-M   'P 1'
#
loop_
_entity.id
_entity.type
_entity.pdbx_description
1 polymer ?
#
loop_
_entity_poly.entity_id
_entity_poly.type
_entity_poly.pdbx_seq_one_letter_code
_entity_poly.pdbx_strand_id
1 'polypeptide(L)'
;MNVRTFIDRPILSGVISVLMVLVGIIGLSQLALEQFPEIAPPTVRIMASYTGANAETVQKSVVVPLEEAINGVEGMMYMTSTASNNGTASIGIFFRQGTDADMAMVNVQNRAATVQGRLPSDVVKSGLTVRKRQTSNIKQIAVYSPDSTFDRAFLANYTKINIEPRLSRIPGVGEVNVMGADYSMRIWLDPLKMASYGLTPADITQVLNEQNVEVATGTLGAESGNTFQYVLKYRGRYEEEQEYENLVIRSLPDGDVLRIGDIARVELGSQNYNIIGETNGSPGVNISINQVAGSNANEIIKEIDREVEEIREGLPPGIVIEDLESKKDFLDASIASVVETLLEALVLVILVVWLFLGSWRATVIPAIAIVVSLIATLAVIYAIGFSLNMLTLFALVLVIGTVVDDAIVVVEAVQARVEKMNIENCDSPADETEEAMKNITSALITTTLVFMAVFVPVCFIGGVTGTFYTQFGLTMAIAVAISLFNALTLSPALSARIMVGDRSQETGVRSQESGGGRQETGVRRQRVPRMV
;
A
#
# COMPACT_ATOMS: atom_id res chain seq x y z
N MET A 1 14.84 -17.31 -33.14
CA MET A 1 13.47 -17.91 -33.04
C MET A 1 12.97 -18.12 -34.46
N ASN A 2 12.52 -19.30 -34.83
CA ASN A 2 12.08 -19.54 -36.20
C ASN A 2 10.59 -19.14 -36.31
N VAL A 3 10.31 -17.97 -36.88
CA VAL A 3 8.96 -17.41 -37.02
C VAL A 3 8.04 -18.36 -37.84
N ARG A 4 8.60 -19.11 -38.78
CA ARG A 4 7.89 -20.08 -39.58
C ARG A 4 7.14 -21.12 -38.75
N THR A 5 7.69 -21.56 -37.60
CA THR A 5 7.02 -22.53 -36.71
C THR A 5 5.67 -22.04 -36.21
N PHE A 6 5.54 -20.73 -35.96
CA PHE A 6 4.30 -20.10 -35.47
C PHE A 6 3.31 -19.82 -36.62
N ILE A 7 3.81 -19.53 -37.81
CA ILE A 7 2.99 -19.37 -39.01
C ILE A 7 2.36 -20.70 -39.42
N ASP A 8 3.16 -21.79 -39.45
CA ASP A 8 2.69 -23.14 -39.82
C ASP A 8 1.76 -23.73 -38.75
N ARG A 9 1.90 -23.30 -37.47
CA ARG A 9 1.13 -23.81 -36.34
C ARG A 9 0.42 -22.65 -35.58
N PRO A 10 -0.56 -21.97 -36.18
CA PRO A 10 -1.22 -20.82 -35.57
C PRO A 10 -1.96 -21.14 -34.26
N ILE A 11 -2.39 -22.41 -34.10
CA ILE A 11 -2.99 -22.87 -32.84
C ILE A 11 -1.98 -22.81 -31.72
N LEU A 12 -0.70 -23.12 -31.94
CA LEU A 12 0.35 -23.03 -30.93
C LEU A 12 0.52 -21.58 -30.45
N SER A 13 0.58 -20.63 -31.38
CA SER A 13 0.65 -19.19 -31.06
C SER A 13 -0.56 -18.74 -30.26
N GLY A 14 -1.78 -19.13 -30.68
CA GLY A 14 -3.01 -18.81 -29.96
C GLY A 14 -3.04 -19.38 -28.53
N VAL A 15 -2.62 -20.65 -28.36
CA VAL A 15 -2.57 -21.27 -27.02
C VAL A 15 -1.59 -20.56 -26.10
N ILE A 16 -0.40 -20.18 -26.60
CA ILE A 16 0.57 -19.42 -25.80
C ILE A 16 -0.03 -18.07 -25.38
N SER A 17 -0.67 -17.36 -26.29
CA SER A 17 -1.29 -16.05 -26.00
C SER A 17 -2.43 -16.18 -24.99
N VAL A 18 -3.29 -17.19 -25.13
CA VAL A 18 -4.37 -17.47 -24.16
C VAL A 18 -3.79 -17.81 -22.78
N LEU A 19 -2.71 -18.62 -22.75
CA LEU A 19 -2.05 -18.95 -21.49
C LEU A 19 -1.45 -17.71 -20.83
N MET A 20 -0.80 -16.82 -21.58
CA MET A 20 -0.29 -15.54 -21.06
C MET A 20 -1.43 -14.67 -20.50
N VAL A 21 -2.57 -14.61 -21.17
CA VAL A 21 -3.75 -13.87 -20.69
C VAL A 21 -4.30 -14.50 -19.42
N LEU A 22 -4.44 -15.83 -19.35
CA LEU A 22 -4.92 -16.50 -18.13
C LEU A 22 -4.01 -16.24 -16.93
N VAL A 23 -2.70 -16.37 -17.11
CA VAL A 23 -1.72 -16.08 -16.04
C VAL A 23 -1.77 -14.58 -15.67
N GLY A 24 -1.97 -13.70 -16.65
CA GLY A 24 -2.12 -12.26 -16.42
C GLY A 24 -3.37 -11.91 -15.59
N ILE A 25 -4.49 -12.55 -15.85
CA ILE A 25 -5.74 -12.36 -15.08
C ILE A 25 -5.55 -12.87 -13.64
N ILE A 26 -4.90 -14.03 -13.46
CA ILE A 26 -4.56 -14.54 -12.13
C ILE A 26 -3.62 -13.55 -11.43
N GLY A 27 -2.58 -13.07 -12.11
CA GLY A 27 -1.68 -12.05 -11.58
C GLY A 27 -2.43 -10.79 -11.13
N LEU A 28 -3.33 -10.27 -11.97
CA LEU A 28 -4.14 -9.09 -11.66
C LEU A 28 -4.97 -9.28 -10.38
N SER A 29 -5.55 -10.48 -10.18
CA SER A 29 -6.36 -10.77 -9.00
C SER A 29 -5.54 -10.88 -7.70
N GLN A 30 -4.23 -11.09 -7.80
CA GLN A 30 -3.33 -11.26 -6.67
C GLN A 30 -2.44 -10.03 -6.41
N LEU A 31 -2.40 -9.07 -7.34
CA LEU A 31 -1.61 -7.86 -7.20
C LEU A 31 -2.14 -6.99 -6.05
N ALA A 32 -1.23 -6.59 -5.15
CA ALA A 32 -1.55 -5.60 -4.13
C ALA A 32 -1.85 -4.25 -4.79
N LEU A 33 -2.96 -3.63 -4.38
CA LEU A 33 -3.35 -2.30 -4.83
C LEU A 33 -2.83 -1.26 -3.84
N GLU A 34 -1.98 -0.35 -4.31
CA GLU A 34 -1.37 0.71 -3.53
C GLU A 34 -1.43 2.04 -4.28
N GLN A 35 -1.36 3.15 -3.55
CA GLN A 35 -1.29 4.47 -4.18
C GLN A 35 0.06 4.68 -4.86
N PHE A 36 1.13 4.41 -4.12
CA PHE A 36 2.52 4.51 -4.56
C PHE A 36 3.27 3.26 -4.11
N PRO A 37 4.36 2.89 -4.79
CA PRO A 37 5.23 1.83 -4.31
C PRO A 37 5.75 2.16 -2.91
N GLU A 38 6.17 1.16 -2.18
CA GLU A 38 6.77 1.35 -0.86
C GLU A 38 8.11 2.09 -1.00
N ILE A 39 8.05 3.42 -0.86
CA ILE A 39 9.20 4.32 -0.99
C ILE A 39 9.74 4.79 0.34
N ALA A 40 8.97 4.66 1.41
CA ALA A 40 9.39 5.06 2.74
C ALA A 40 10.54 4.16 3.22
N PRO A 41 11.69 4.74 3.61
CA PRO A 41 12.76 3.95 4.19
C PRO A 41 12.26 3.29 5.47
N PRO A 42 12.64 2.03 5.75
CA PRO A 42 12.34 1.40 7.02
C PRO A 42 12.73 2.33 8.17
N THR A 43 11.83 2.55 9.09
CA THR A 43 12.04 3.51 10.19
C THR A 43 11.71 2.84 11.51
N VAL A 44 12.63 2.96 12.48
CA VAL A 44 12.41 2.55 13.87
C VAL A 44 12.27 3.81 14.72
N ARG A 45 11.28 3.85 15.57
CA ARG A 45 11.07 4.96 16.52
C ARG A 45 11.29 4.49 17.94
N ILE A 46 12.06 5.27 18.69
CA ILE A 46 12.16 5.16 20.15
C ILE A 46 11.38 6.29 20.77
N MET A 47 10.57 5.97 21.76
CA MET A 47 9.86 6.94 22.59
C MET A 47 10.24 6.72 24.04
N ALA A 48 10.47 7.82 24.75
CA ALA A 48 10.75 7.86 26.18
C ALA A 48 9.98 9.01 26.83
N SER A 49 9.59 8.82 28.09
CA SER A 49 8.92 9.85 28.89
C SER A 49 9.73 10.13 30.16
N TYR A 50 10.09 11.39 30.35
CA TYR A 50 10.70 11.91 31.58
C TYR A 50 9.78 12.98 32.16
N THR A 51 8.77 12.52 32.86
CA THR A 51 7.70 13.39 33.40
C THR A 51 8.26 14.49 34.28
N GLY A 52 7.84 15.74 34.03
CA GLY A 52 8.28 16.91 34.76
C GLY A 52 9.60 17.54 34.29
N ALA A 53 10.31 16.91 33.35
CA ALA A 53 11.53 17.48 32.78
C ALA A 53 11.20 18.42 31.61
N ASN A 54 11.99 19.51 31.47
CA ASN A 54 11.95 20.36 30.29
C ASN A 54 12.73 19.78 29.12
N ALA A 55 12.57 20.35 27.93
CA ALA A 55 13.20 19.86 26.70
C ALA A 55 14.73 19.76 26.78
N GLU A 56 15.39 20.72 27.44
CA GLU A 56 16.86 20.73 27.59
C GLU A 56 17.33 19.57 28.47
N THR A 57 16.64 19.32 29.58
CA THR A 57 16.92 18.18 30.48
C THR A 57 16.67 16.85 29.76
N VAL A 58 15.55 16.73 29.04
CA VAL A 58 15.24 15.53 28.23
C VAL A 58 16.32 15.29 27.18
N GLN A 59 16.76 16.34 26.48
CA GLN A 59 17.82 16.25 25.49
C GLN A 59 19.11 15.71 26.10
N LYS A 60 19.60 16.33 27.19
CA LYS A 60 20.89 15.98 27.80
C LYS A 60 20.89 14.61 28.48
N SER A 61 19.78 14.28 29.17
CA SER A 61 19.75 13.10 30.02
C SER A 61 19.16 11.86 29.35
N VAL A 62 18.40 12.00 28.26
CA VAL A 62 17.70 10.90 27.60
C VAL A 62 18.13 10.78 26.14
N VAL A 63 18.01 11.87 25.36
CA VAL A 63 18.23 11.82 23.90
C VAL A 63 19.71 11.56 23.60
N VAL A 64 20.63 12.35 24.15
CA VAL A 64 22.07 12.24 23.85
C VAL A 64 22.62 10.85 24.19
N PRO A 65 22.39 10.25 25.38
CA PRO A 65 22.88 8.89 25.65
C PRO A 65 22.31 7.83 24.70
N LEU A 66 21.04 7.95 24.30
CA LEU A 66 20.43 7.03 23.34
C LEU A 66 21.01 7.22 21.93
N GLU A 67 21.17 8.45 21.46
CA GLU A 67 21.78 8.74 20.16
C GLU A 67 23.22 8.20 20.07
N GLU A 68 24.02 8.39 21.10
CA GLU A 68 25.39 7.86 21.18
C GLU A 68 25.41 6.33 21.02
N ALA A 69 24.51 5.63 21.70
CA ALA A 69 24.44 4.18 21.67
C ALA A 69 23.93 3.63 20.34
N ILE A 70 22.96 4.31 19.75
CA ILE A 70 22.29 3.88 18.51
C ILE A 70 23.13 4.22 17.28
N ASN A 71 23.95 5.25 17.38
CA ASN A 71 24.79 5.68 16.27
C ASN A 71 25.63 4.52 15.73
N GLY A 72 25.60 4.32 14.41
CA GLY A 72 26.28 3.23 13.73
C GLY A 72 25.58 1.87 13.81
N VAL A 73 24.26 1.81 14.04
CA VAL A 73 23.47 0.60 13.80
C VAL A 73 23.55 0.23 12.32
N GLU A 74 23.66 -1.05 12.03
CA GLU A 74 23.78 -1.57 10.67
C GLU A 74 22.63 -1.12 9.77
N GLY A 75 22.94 -0.62 8.58
CA GLY A 75 21.94 -0.13 7.62
C GLY A 75 21.39 1.27 7.91
N MET A 76 21.74 1.89 9.03
CA MET A 76 21.30 3.24 9.37
C MET A 76 21.84 4.27 8.37
N MET A 77 20.97 5.18 7.92
CA MET A 77 21.35 6.35 7.11
C MET A 77 21.53 7.59 7.97
N TYR A 78 20.51 7.92 8.76
CA TYR A 78 20.49 9.06 9.67
C TYR A 78 19.47 8.83 10.78
N MET A 79 19.51 9.66 11.80
CA MET A 79 18.49 9.74 12.85
C MET A 79 18.06 11.16 13.08
N THR A 80 16.84 11.33 13.58
CA THR A 80 16.27 12.62 14.00
C THR A 80 15.69 12.48 15.39
N SER A 81 15.93 13.46 16.23
CA SER A 81 15.44 13.43 17.62
C SER A 81 14.66 14.68 17.95
N THR A 82 13.65 14.50 18.77
CA THR A 82 12.82 15.59 19.30
C THR A 82 12.71 15.44 20.81
N ALA A 83 13.02 16.50 21.53
CA ALA A 83 12.78 16.64 22.96
C ALA A 83 11.76 17.75 23.20
N SER A 84 10.75 17.50 24.03
CA SER A 84 9.64 18.41 24.27
C SER A 84 9.56 18.84 25.73
N ASN A 85 9.02 20.04 26.00
CA ASN A 85 8.86 20.57 27.36
C ASN A 85 7.82 19.81 28.21
N ASN A 86 7.07 18.91 27.62
CA ASN A 86 6.19 18.00 28.35
C ASN A 86 6.92 16.72 28.86
N GLY A 87 8.25 16.69 28.74
CA GLY A 87 9.07 15.56 29.18
C GLY A 87 9.15 14.41 28.19
N THR A 88 8.65 14.53 26.95
CA THR A 88 8.72 13.46 25.97
C THR A 88 9.96 13.56 25.07
N ALA A 89 10.59 12.40 24.79
CA ALA A 89 11.62 12.25 23.79
C ALA A 89 11.15 11.30 22.69
N SER A 90 11.46 11.62 21.44
CA SER A 90 11.21 10.75 20.29
C SER A 90 12.44 10.74 19.39
N ILE A 91 12.98 9.55 19.09
CA ILE A 91 14.11 9.35 18.20
C ILE A 91 13.65 8.50 17.02
N GLY A 92 13.70 9.04 15.82
CA GLY A 92 13.43 8.34 14.57
C GLY A 92 14.72 7.91 13.89
N ILE A 93 14.91 6.63 13.67
CA ILE A 93 16.08 6.05 13.01
C ILE A 93 15.65 5.57 11.63
N PHE A 94 16.30 6.07 10.57
CA PHE A 94 15.98 5.81 9.18
C PHE A 94 17.05 4.89 8.59
N PHE A 95 16.59 3.80 7.95
CA PHE A 95 17.45 2.76 7.38
C PHE A 95 17.45 2.81 5.86
N ARG A 96 18.47 2.19 5.26
CA ARG A 96 18.53 2.05 3.80
C ARG A 96 17.38 1.20 3.28
N GLN A 97 16.91 1.51 2.07
CA GLN A 97 15.93 0.69 1.38
C GLN A 97 16.43 -0.77 1.31
N GLY A 98 15.52 -1.74 1.53
CA GLY A 98 15.87 -3.16 1.57
C GLY A 98 16.43 -3.67 2.90
N THR A 99 16.59 -2.80 3.91
CA THR A 99 16.92 -3.25 5.27
C THR A 99 15.68 -3.92 5.89
N ASP A 100 15.88 -5.09 6.49
CA ASP A 100 14.82 -5.76 7.25
C ASP A 100 14.44 -4.94 8.48
N ALA A 101 13.20 -4.46 8.51
CA ALA A 101 12.70 -3.57 9.56
C ALA A 101 12.60 -4.26 10.93
N ASP A 102 12.38 -5.59 10.97
CA ASP A 102 12.31 -6.35 12.21
C ASP A 102 13.70 -6.52 12.83
N MET A 103 14.68 -6.88 12.01
CA MET A 103 16.08 -6.96 12.45
C MET A 103 16.63 -5.59 12.86
N ALA A 104 16.28 -4.53 12.12
CA ALA A 104 16.64 -3.16 12.47
C ALA A 104 16.06 -2.77 13.85
N MET A 105 14.80 -3.10 14.12
CA MET A 105 14.17 -2.84 15.42
C MET A 105 14.88 -3.60 16.55
N VAL A 106 15.19 -4.87 16.36
CA VAL A 106 15.91 -5.70 17.36
C VAL A 106 17.29 -5.11 17.63
N ASN A 107 18.03 -4.71 16.60
CA ASN A 107 19.36 -4.11 16.74
C ASN A 107 19.29 -2.78 17.50
N VAL A 108 18.31 -1.92 17.19
CA VAL A 108 18.08 -0.66 17.91
C VAL A 108 17.72 -0.92 19.36
N GLN A 109 16.82 -1.87 19.64
CA GLN A 109 16.42 -2.23 20.99
C GLN A 109 17.60 -2.75 21.82
N ASN A 110 18.42 -3.62 21.26
CA ASN A 110 19.62 -4.15 21.93
C ASN A 110 20.59 -3.02 22.29
N ARG A 111 20.83 -2.07 21.37
CA ARG A 111 21.71 -0.93 21.66
C ARG A 111 21.12 0.03 22.68
N ALA A 112 19.81 0.35 22.60
CA ALA A 112 19.13 1.17 23.60
C ALA A 112 19.22 0.53 25.01
N ALA A 113 19.12 -0.79 25.12
CA ALA A 113 19.26 -1.50 26.38
C ALA A 113 20.65 -1.34 27.03
N THR A 114 21.72 -1.18 26.24
CA THR A 114 23.09 -1.04 26.80
C THR A 114 23.29 0.26 27.60
N VAL A 115 22.48 1.29 27.32
CA VAL A 115 22.58 2.59 28.01
C VAL A 115 21.50 2.82 29.03
N GLN A 116 20.63 1.84 29.28
CA GLN A 116 19.52 1.95 30.22
C GLN A 116 19.97 2.35 31.63
N GLY A 117 21.15 1.87 32.08
CA GLY A 117 21.74 2.25 33.35
C GLY A 117 22.27 3.69 33.43
N ARG A 118 22.40 4.39 32.29
CA ARG A 118 22.81 5.81 32.23
C ARG A 118 21.61 6.77 32.20
N LEU A 119 20.40 6.24 31.98
CA LEU A 119 19.18 7.03 31.94
C LEU A 119 18.65 7.34 33.33
N PRO A 120 17.90 8.44 33.48
CA PRO A 120 17.22 8.75 34.74
C PRO A 120 16.31 7.61 35.22
N SER A 121 16.24 7.39 36.52
CA SER A 121 15.43 6.31 37.11
C SER A 121 13.96 6.33 36.70
N ASP A 122 13.40 7.50 36.50
CA ASP A 122 11.98 7.68 36.11
C ASP A 122 11.74 7.26 34.66
N VAL A 123 12.71 7.52 33.77
CA VAL A 123 12.67 7.02 32.38
C VAL A 123 12.80 5.52 32.33
N VAL A 124 13.67 4.94 33.16
CA VAL A 124 13.85 3.49 33.25
C VAL A 124 12.59 2.81 33.79
N LYS A 125 11.93 3.39 34.79
CA LYS A 125 10.67 2.88 35.36
C LYS A 125 9.50 2.95 34.37
N SER A 126 9.39 4.06 33.61
CA SER A 126 8.35 4.20 32.57
C SER A 126 8.64 3.34 31.34
N GLY A 127 9.90 2.97 31.12
CA GLY A 127 10.36 2.14 30.03
C GLY A 127 10.60 2.92 28.72
N LEU A 128 11.40 2.30 27.85
CA LEU A 128 11.60 2.77 26.48
C LEU A 128 10.69 1.99 25.54
N THR A 129 9.92 2.69 24.73
CA THR A 129 9.11 2.06 23.68
C THR A 129 9.87 2.09 22.37
N VAL A 130 10.23 0.93 21.83
CA VAL A 130 10.89 0.79 20.52
C VAL A 130 9.91 0.10 19.57
N ARG A 131 9.55 0.78 18.48
CA ARG A 131 8.58 0.26 17.51
C ARG A 131 9.02 0.55 16.07
N LYS A 132 8.64 -0.33 15.15
CA LYS A 132 8.66 0.00 13.73
C LYS A 132 7.64 1.09 13.47
N ARG A 133 8.00 2.11 12.69
CA ARG A 133 7.02 3.09 12.23
C ARG A 133 6.37 2.57 10.96
N GLN A 134 5.09 2.29 11.03
CA GLN A 134 4.27 2.08 9.85
C GLN A 134 3.90 3.45 9.29
N THR A 135 4.29 3.73 8.05
CA THR A 135 4.08 5.05 7.42
C THR A 135 2.84 5.10 6.54
N SER A 136 2.28 3.95 6.20
CA SER A 136 1.13 3.87 5.31
C SER A 136 -0.17 3.91 6.10
N ASN A 137 -0.64 5.13 6.41
CA ASN A 137 -1.99 5.35 6.92
C ASN A 137 -3.01 5.02 5.81
N ILE A 138 -3.98 4.17 6.12
CA ILE A 138 -5.00 3.73 5.15
C ILE A 138 -6.39 4.24 5.49
N LYS A 139 -6.69 4.45 6.79
CA LYS A 139 -8.00 4.92 7.23
C LYS A 139 -7.88 5.72 8.52
N GLN A 140 -8.70 6.78 8.64
CA GLN A 140 -8.88 7.54 9.85
C GLN A 140 -10.36 7.54 10.24
N ILE A 141 -10.63 7.28 11.52
CA ILE A 141 -11.97 7.16 12.08
C ILE A 141 -12.07 8.07 13.29
N ALA A 142 -13.17 8.80 13.42
CA ALA A 142 -13.50 9.53 14.63
C ALA A 142 -14.48 8.75 15.50
N VAL A 143 -14.24 8.75 16.80
CA VAL A 143 -15.20 8.31 17.82
C VAL A 143 -15.55 9.54 18.66
N TYR A 144 -16.79 10.00 18.63
CA TYR A 144 -17.17 11.25 19.26
C TYR A 144 -18.58 11.18 19.88
N SER A 145 -18.86 12.13 20.78
CA SER A 145 -20.18 12.28 21.42
C SER A 145 -20.86 13.56 20.94
N PRO A 146 -21.85 13.46 20.01
CA PRO A 146 -22.55 14.64 19.49
C PRO A 146 -23.22 15.48 20.58
N ASP A 147 -23.78 14.84 21.59
CA ASP A 147 -24.49 15.46 22.69
C ASP A 147 -23.57 15.90 23.84
N SER A 148 -22.24 15.72 23.67
CA SER A 148 -21.25 15.96 24.72
C SER A 148 -21.56 15.25 26.06
N THR A 149 -22.28 14.13 25.99
CA THR A 149 -22.62 13.31 27.17
C THR A 149 -21.36 12.66 27.75
N PHE A 150 -20.42 12.29 26.87
CA PHE A 150 -19.17 11.69 27.24
C PHE A 150 -18.01 12.65 26.97
N ASP A 151 -17.10 12.74 27.93
CA ASP A 151 -15.90 13.55 27.79
C ASP A 151 -14.81 12.84 26.94
N ARG A 152 -13.77 13.58 26.59
CA ARG A 152 -12.66 13.07 25.75
C ARG A 152 -11.90 11.92 26.40
N ALA A 153 -11.74 11.96 27.73
CA ALA A 153 -11.00 10.92 28.47
C ALA A 153 -11.78 9.61 28.44
N PHE A 154 -13.09 9.66 28.64
CA PHE A 154 -13.96 8.50 28.52
C PHE A 154 -13.90 7.91 27.10
N LEU A 155 -14.06 8.76 26.06
CA LEU A 155 -14.03 8.31 24.66
C LEU A 155 -12.69 7.68 24.31
N ALA A 156 -11.57 8.23 24.77
CA ALA A 156 -10.25 7.66 24.55
C ALA A 156 -10.10 6.29 25.20
N ASN A 157 -10.49 6.17 26.46
CA ASN A 157 -10.43 4.92 27.21
C ASN A 157 -11.37 3.86 26.63
N TYR A 158 -12.61 4.23 26.31
CA TYR A 158 -13.57 3.34 25.66
C TYR A 158 -13.03 2.81 24.33
N THR A 159 -12.47 3.70 23.51
CA THR A 159 -11.87 3.37 22.22
C THR A 159 -10.71 2.39 22.37
N LYS A 160 -9.80 2.63 23.31
CA LYS A 160 -8.65 1.75 23.57
C LYS A 160 -9.02 0.37 24.09
N ILE A 161 -10.07 0.27 24.89
CA ILE A 161 -10.49 -1.01 25.47
C ILE A 161 -11.35 -1.81 24.50
N ASN A 162 -12.29 -1.15 23.81
CA ASN A 162 -13.35 -1.84 23.06
C ASN A 162 -13.14 -1.84 21.54
N ILE A 163 -12.48 -0.81 20.98
CA ILE A 163 -12.37 -0.62 19.52
C ILE A 163 -10.97 -0.99 19.01
N GLU A 164 -9.92 -0.43 19.59
CA GLU A 164 -8.54 -0.65 19.15
C GLU A 164 -8.16 -2.15 19.06
N PRO A 165 -8.48 -3.01 20.05
CA PRO A 165 -8.09 -4.43 19.99
C PRO A 165 -8.82 -5.20 18.88
N ARG A 166 -10.03 -4.79 18.52
CA ARG A 166 -10.78 -5.40 17.41
C ARG A 166 -10.15 -5.04 16.07
N LEU A 167 -9.86 -3.76 15.85
CA LEU A 167 -9.21 -3.27 14.63
C LEU A 167 -7.79 -3.81 14.46
N SER A 168 -7.02 -3.93 15.56
CA SER A 168 -5.65 -4.45 15.54
C SER A 168 -5.54 -5.95 15.18
N ARG A 169 -6.63 -6.72 15.28
CA ARG A 169 -6.66 -8.15 14.93
C ARG A 169 -6.92 -8.40 13.45
N ILE A 170 -7.30 -7.39 12.70
CA ILE A 170 -7.57 -7.51 11.26
C ILE A 170 -6.26 -7.84 10.54
N PRO A 171 -6.20 -8.93 9.75
CA PRO A 171 -5.00 -9.28 8.99
C PRO A 171 -4.57 -8.14 8.05
N GLY A 172 -3.28 -7.77 8.10
CA GLY A 172 -2.72 -6.69 7.31
C GLY A 172 -2.76 -5.31 8.00
N VAL A 173 -3.49 -5.14 9.11
CA VAL A 173 -3.35 -3.97 9.97
C VAL A 173 -2.03 -4.06 10.73
N GLY A 174 -1.18 -3.05 10.60
CA GLY A 174 0.13 -3.00 11.23
C GLY A 174 0.15 -2.23 12.54
N GLU A 175 -0.58 -1.13 12.60
CA GLU A 175 -0.66 -0.27 13.80
C GLU A 175 -2.01 0.46 13.83
N VAL A 176 -2.65 0.43 14.98
CA VAL A 176 -3.81 1.25 15.29
C VAL A 176 -3.38 2.26 16.35
N ASN A 177 -3.51 3.54 16.05
CA ASN A 177 -3.09 4.61 16.95
C ASN A 177 -4.29 5.46 17.35
N VAL A 178 -4.67 5.39 18.62
CA VAL A 178 -5.74 6.18 19.22
C VAL A 178 -5.17 7.51 19.72
N MET A 179 -5.56 8.61 19.10
CA MET A 179 -5.13 9.95 19.47
C MET A 179 -5.96 10.47 20.65
N GLY A 180 -5.63 9.99 21.84
CA GLY A 180 -6.27 10.37 23.10
C GLY A 180 -5.38 10.00 24.27
N ALA A 181 -5.64 10.58 25.40
CA ALA A 181 -4.90 10.27 26.62
C ALA A 181 -5.71 9.31 27.51
N ASP A 182 -5.01 8.39 28.13
CA ASP A 182 -5.60 7.45 29.08
C ASP A 182 -6.12 8.16 30.33
N TYR A 183 -6.99 7.48 31.08
CA TYR A 183 -7.34 7.92 32.42
C TYR A 183 -6.11 7.85 33.34
N SER A 184 -6.05 8.82 34.22
CA SER A 184 -5.04 8.88 35.28
C SER A 184 -5.64 9.51 36.50
N MET A 185 -5.27 9.03 37.68
CA MET A 185 -5.58 9.72 38.92
C MET A 185 -4.75 10.98 38.98
N ARG A 186 -5.40 12.14 39.03
CA ARG A 186 -4.79 13.48 39.08
C ARG A 186 -4.80 14.01 40.49
N ILE A 187 -3.64 14.35 40.99
CA ILE A 187 -3.46 14.93 42.32
C ILE A 187 -2.97 16.39 42.14
N TRP A 188 -3.89 17.32 42.28
CA TRP A 188 -3.61 18.75 42.14
C TRP A 188 -3.14 19.31 43.45
N LEU A 189 -1.83 19.46 43.62
CA LEU A 189 -1.20 19.97 44.84
C LEU A 189 -1.46 21.47 45.02
N ASP A 190 -1.85 21.87 46.23
CA ASP A 190 -1.96 23.30 46.61
C ASP A 190 -0.63 23.77 47.20
N PRO A 191 0.13 24.68 46.52
CA PRO A 191 1.44 25.13 46.97
C PRO A 191 1.39 25.88 48.30
N LEU A 192 0.30 26.61 48.59
CA LEU A 192 0.17 27.36 49.82
C LEU A 192 -0.04 26.46 51.03
N LYS A 193 -0.92 25.46 50.88
CA LYS A 193 -1.14 24.44 51.90
C LYS A 193 0.11 23.60 52.12
N MET A 194 0.80 23.19 51.07
CA MET A 194 2.06 22.45 51.19
C MET A 194 3.12 23.25 51.93
N ALA A 195 3.27 24.55 51.61
CA ALA A 195 4.22 25.41 52.29
C ALA A 195 3.90 25.58 53.78
N SER A 196 2.61 25.66 54.16
CA SER A 196 2.19 25.76 55.58
C SER A 196 2.58 24.54 56.41
N TYR A 197 2.61 23.36 55.77
CA TYR A 197 3.05 22.13 56.41
C TYR A 197 4.53 21.79 56.17
N GLY A 198 5.28 22.64 55.44
CA GLY A 198 6.69 22.40 55.10
C GLY A 198 6.91 21.16 54.21
N LEU A 199 5.98 20.90 53.26
CA LEU A 199 6.03 19.78 52.37
C LEU A 199 6.53 20.18 50.97
N THR A 200 7.20 19.24 50.31
CA THR A 200 7.63 19.34 48.91
C THR A 200 6.87 18.35 48.03
N PRO A 201 6.80 18.56 46.71
CA PRO A 201 6.22 17.56 45.81
C PRO A 201 6.91 16.19 45.91
N ALA A 202 8.19 16.16 46.25
CA ALA A 202 8.95 14.92 46.43
C ALA A 202 8.41 14.06 47.59
N ASP A 203 7.99 14.72 48.70
CA ASP A 203 7.41 14.06 49.87
C ASP A 203 6.10 13.34 49.48
N ILE A 204 5.27 13.98 48.67
CA ILE A 204 4.02 13.39 48.18
C ILE A 204 4.30 12.22 47.22
N THR A 205 5.29 12.37 46.32
CA THR A 205 5.73 11.30 45.44
C THR A 205 6.24 10.08 46.22
N GLN A 206 6.96 10.32 47.34
CA GLN A 206 7.42 9.27 48.20
C GLN A 206 6.25 8.53 48.86
N VAL A 207 5.26 9.26 49.41
CA VAL A 207 4.05 8.68 50.02
C VAL A 207 3.30 7.81 49.02
N LEU A 208 3.13 8.30 47.79
CA LEU A 208 2.49 7.50 46.73
C LEU A 208 3.27 6.23 46.40
N ASN A 209 4.59 6.31 46.26
CA ASN A 209 5.44 5.14 45.99
C ASN A 209 5.44 4.11 47.12
N GLU A 210 5.28 4.56 48.38
CA GLU A 210 5.27 3.66 49.56
C GLU A 210 3.90 3.03 49.80
N GLN A 211 2.81 3.73 49.56
CA GLN A 211 1.46 3.29 49.94
C GLN A 211 0.64 2.78 48.76
N ASN A 212 0.89 3.28 47.52
CA ASN A 212 0.18 2.84 46.31
C ASN A 212 1.01 1.80 45.55
N VAL A 213 1.30 0.67 46.17
CA VAL A 213 2.17 -0.39 45.65
C VAL A 213 1.52 -1.76 45.74
N GLU A 214 1.65 -2.56 44.71
CA GLU A 214 1.20 -3.95 44.72
C GLU A 214 2.34 -4.86 45.18
N VAL A 215 2.15 -5.56 46.29
CA VAL A 215 3.17 -6.42 46.90
C VAL A 215 2.65 -7.84 47.00
N ALA A 216 3.49 -8.80 46.60
CA ALA A 216 3.22 -10.22 46.82
C ALA A 216 3.46 -10.55 48.33
N THR A 217 2.39 -10.72 49.06
CA THR A 217 2.44 -10.90 50.53
C THR A 217 2.69 -12.35 50.96
N GLY A 218 2.74 -13.30 50.03
CA GLY A 218 2.98 -14.72 50.34
C GLY A 218 1.78 -15.44 50.97
N THR A 219 2.07 -16.58 51.60
CA THR A 219 1.07 -17.47 52.20
C THR A 219 1.44 -17.82 53.63
N LEU A 220 0.45 -17.92 54.49
CA LEU A 220 0.57 -18.37 55.86
C LEU A 220 0.20 -19.84 55.96
N GLY A 221 0.99 -20.66 56.70
CA GLY A 221 0.69 -22.05 57.00
C GLY A 221 1.28 -23.08 56.02
N ALA A 222 2.16 -22.68 55.08
CA ALA A 222 2.75 -23.59 54.10
C ALA A 222 3.65 -24.69 54.75
N GLU A 223 4.27 -24.41 55.89
CA GLU A 223 5.18 -25.37 56.58
C GLU A 223 4.67 -25.83 57.95
N SER A 224 3.47 -25.44 58.38
CA SER A 224 2.99 -25.64 59.75
C SER A 224 2.32 -27.00 60.00
N GLY A 225 2.28 -27.93 59.04
CA GLY A 225 1.54 -29.19 59.16
C GLY A 225 0.02 -29.03 59.30
N ASN A 226 -0.50 -27.83 59.18
CA ASN A 226 -1.93 -27.54 59.19
C ASN A 226 -2.55 -27.85 57.80
N THR A 227 -3.81 -28.31 57.82
CA THR A 227 -4.56 -28.69 56.61
C THR A 227 -4.92 -27.49 55.73
N PHE A 228 -4.78 -26.28 56.24
CA PHE A 228 -5.20 -25.04 55.53
C PHE A 228 -4.02 -24.09 55.37
N GLN A 229 -3.89 -23.58 54.13
CA GLN A 229 -2.98 -22.52 53.75
C GLN A 229 -3.79 -21.24 53.46
N TYR A 230 -3.42 -20.15 54.07
CA TYR A 230 -4.07 -18.86 53.88
C TYR A 230 -3.21 -17.98 52.98
N VAL A 231 -3.76 -17.56 51.81
CA VAL A 231 -3.15 -16.56 50.95
C VAL A 231 -3.42 -15.19 51.55
N LEU A 232 -2.36 -14.47 51.87
CA LEU A 232 -2.46 -13.07 52.30
C LEU A 232 -2.77 -12.19 51.08
N LYS A 233 -3.87 -11.45 51.14
CA LYS A 233 -4.16 -10.43 50.15
C LYS A 233 -3.83 -9.07 50.74
N TYR A 234 -2.96 -8.37 50.07
CA TYR A 234 -2.72 -6.94 50.34
C TYR A 234 -3.61 -6.14 49.36
N ARG A 235 -4.27 -5.09 49.86
CA ARG A 235 -5.02 -4.17 49.03
C ARG A 235 -3.99 -3.22 48.39
N GLY A 236 -3.59 -3.56 47.16
CA GLY A 236 -2.47 -2.96 46.46
C GLY A 236 -2.75 -1.55 45.92
N ARG A 237 -2.85 -1.40 44.63
CA ARG A 237 -3.15 -0.11 44.01
C ARG A 237 -4.54 0.38 44.35
N TYR A 238 -4.63 1.65 44.68
CA TYR A 238 -5.91 2.32 44.90
C TYR A 238 -6.58 2.65 43.57
N GLU A 239 -7.91 2.55 43.52
CA GLU A 239 -8.72 2.71 42.32
C GLU A 239 -9.67 3.93 42.42
N GLU A 240 -10.08 4.31 43.64
CA GLU A 240 -11.05 5.35 43.91
C GLU A 240 -10.37 6.64 44.38
N GLU A 241 -10.92 7.80 44.00
CA GLU A 241 -10.43 9.12 44.38
C GLU A 241 -10.30 9.28 45.89
N GLN A 242 -11.31 8.79 46.67
CA GLN A 242 -11.34 8.87 48.13
C GLN A 242 -10.21 8.07 48.78
N GLU A 243 -9.76 6.99 48.17
CA GLU A 243 -8.65 6.20 48.66
C GLU A 243 -7.34 6.98 48.61
N TYR A 244 -7.13 7.71 47.49
CA TYR A 244 -5.97 8.59 47.36
C TYR A 244 -6.03 9.80 48.26
N GLU A 245 -7.22 10.42 48.46
CA GLU A 245 -7.41 11.51 49.44
C GLU A 245 -7.06 11.08 50.86
N ASN A 246 -7.38 9.86 51.21
CA ASN A 246 -7.15 9.29 52.52
C ASN A 246 -5.70 8.84 52.79
N LEU A 247 -4.81 8.88 51.78
CA LEU A 247 -3.40 8.53 52.01
C LEU A 247 -2.74 9.40 53.04
N VAL A 248 -2.09 8.79 54.01
CA VAL A 248 -1.46 9.47 55.15
C VAL A 248 -0.09 9.97 54.75
N ILE A 249 0.13 11.29 54.88
CA ILE A 249 1.43 11.91 54.63
C ILE A 249 2.30 11.81 55.88
N ARG A 250 1.77 12.26 57.02
CA ARG A 250 2.45 12.19 58.36
C ARG A 250 1.48 12.44 59.51
N SER A 251 1.86 12.07 60.70
CA SER A 251 1.17 12.45 61.92
C SER A 251 1.63 13.83 62.38
N LEU A 252 0.70 14.65 62.88
CA LEU A 252 0.95 15.98 63.42
C LEU A 252 1.23 15.92 64.91
N PRO A 253 1.91 16.90 65.53
CA PRO A 253 2.25 16.91 66.95
C PRO A 253 1.04 16.91 67.87
N ASP A 254 -0.11 17.38 67.43
CA ASP A 254 -1.39 17.42 68.12
C ASP A 254 -2.16 16.08 68.12
N GLY A 255 -1.64 15.09 67.41
CA GLY A 255 -2.24 13.76 67.27
C GLY A 255 -3.10 13.61 66.01
N ASP A 256 -3.33 14.65 65.27
CA ASP A 256 -4.04 14.58 63.99
C ASP A 256 -3.16 13.98 62.89
N VAL A 257 -3.82 13.53 61.82
CA VAL A 257 -3.17 12.86 60.69
C VAL A 257 -3.37 13.69 59.44
N LEU A 258 -2.25 14.19 58.89
CA LEU A 258 -2.27 14.92 57.62
C LEU A 258 -2.41 13.94 56.45
N ARG A 259 -3.42 14.18 55.62
CA ARG A 259 -3.75 13.35 54.46
C ARG A 259 -3.55 14.13 53.14
N ILE A 260 -3.50 13.40 52.01
CA ILE A 260 -3.38 14.02 50.71
C ILE A 260 -4.56 14.98 50.45
N GLY A 261 -5.79 14.61 50.82
CA GLY A 261 -6.99 15.44 50.63
C GLY A 261 -6.92 16.80 51.38
N ASP A 262 -6.10 16.94 52.44
CA ASP A 262 -5.93 18.21 53.13
C ASP A 262 -5.15 19.23 52.32
N ILE A 263 -4.22 18.76 51.48
CA ILE A 263 -3.28 19.60 50.71
C ILE A 263 -3.46 19.54 49.19
N ALA A 264 -4.30 18.65 48.72
CA ALA A 264 -4.52 18.44 47.30
C ALA A 264 -5.98 18.13 46.97
N ARG A 265 -6.37 18.35 45.73
CA ARG A 265 -7.60 17.85 45.15
C ARG A 265 -7.27 16.60 44.30
N VAL A 266 -7.97 15.52 44.53
CA VAL A 266 -7.83 14.30 43.76
C VAL A 266 -9.02 14.16 42.82
N GLU A 267 -8.78 13.78 41.58
CA GLU A 267 -9.83 13.52 40.58
C GLU A 267 -9.35 12.50 39.55
N LEU A 268 -10.26 11.70 39.04
CA LEU A 268 -10.00 10.86 37.88
C LEU A 268 -10.10 11.73 36.61
N GLY A 269 -8.97 11.94 35.95
CA GLY A 269 -8.88 12.81 34.79
C GLY A 269 -8.01 12.22 33.68
N SER A 270 -7.67 13.05 32.71
CA SER A 270 -6.81 12.65 31.60
C SER A 270 -5.33 12.63 32.01
N GLN A 271 -4.58 11.65 31.56
CA GLN A 271 -3.12 11.60 31.75
C GLN A 271 -2.42 12.81 31.10
N ASN A 272 -2.96 13.32 30.00
CA ASN A 272 -2.40 14.44 29.26
C ASN A 272 -3.52 15.35 28.75
N TYR A 273 -3.42 16.64 29.01
CA TYR A 273 -4.37 17.67 28.56
C TYR A 273 -3.88 18.45 27.34
N ASN A 274 -2.72 18.11 26.78
CA ASN A 274 -2.14 18.82 25.61
C ASN A 274 -2.76 18.40 24.29
N ILE A 275 -3.47 17.27 24.24
CA ILE A 275 -4.14 16.77 23.05
C ILE A 275 -5.64 17.00 23.21
N ILE A 276 -6.19 17.81 22.31
CA ILE A 276 -7.62 18.10 22.25
C ILE A 276 -8.14 17.57 20.93
N GLY A 277 -9.03 16.56 20.98
CA GLY A 277 -9.74 16.04 19.82
C GLY A 277 -11.18 16.55 19.78
N GLU A 278 -11.61 17.03 18.63
CA GLU A 278 -12.98 17.43 18.36
C GLU A 278 -13.39 16.96 16.96
N THR A 279 -14.62 16.50 16.87
CA THR A 279 -15.23 16.12 15.59
C THR A 279 -16.59 16.82 15.50
N ASN A 280 -16.80 17.59 14.44
CA ASN A 280 -18.03 18.37 14.24
C ASN A 280 -18.36 19.30 15.43
N GLY A 281 -17.33 19.83 16.11
CA GLY A 281 -17.50 20.71 17.30
C GLY A 281 -17.85 19.99 18.60
N SER A 282 -17.85 18.66 18.63
CA SER A 282 -18.13 17.83 19.79
C SER A 282 -16.88 17.09 20.28
N PRO A 283 -16.78 16.72 21.57
CA PRO A 283 -15.65 15.94 22.09
C PRO A 283 -15.46 14.64 21.31
N GLY A 284 -14.24 14.39 20.85
CA GLY A 284 -13.95 13.23 20.02
C GLY A 284 -12.49 12.76 20.13
N VAL A 285 -12.26 11.56 19.64
CA VAL A 285 -10.98 10.89 19.57
C VAL A 285 -10.76 10.37 18.16
N ASN A 286 -9.59 10.60 17.60
CA ASN A 286 -9.23 10.12 16.27
C ASN A 286 -8.44 8.81 16.37
N ILE A 287 -8.79 7.85 15.53
CA ILE A 287 -8.10 6.58 15.35
C ILE A 287 -7.41 6.62 13.99
N SER A 288 -6.11 6.45 13.97
CA SER A 288 -5.31 6.32 12.75
C SER A 288 -4.92 4.87 12.56
N ILE A 289 -5.27 4.28 11.42
CA ILE A 289 -5.00 2.88 11.10
C ILE A 289 -3.97 2.82 9.98
N ASN A 290 -2.86 2.13 10.27
CA ASN A 290 -1.76 1.93 9.35
C ASN A 290 -1.69 0.48 8.90
N GLN A 291 -1.37 0.23 7.63
CA GLN A 291 -1.20 -1.13 7.11
C GLN A 291 0.24 -1.65 7.28
N VAL A 292 0.39 -2.97 7.27
CA VAL A 292 1.68 -3.62 7.08
C VAL A 292 2.16 -3.37 5.66
N ALA A 293 3.45 -3.09 5.49
CA ALA A 293 4.06 -2.89 4.18
C ALA A 293 3.80 -4.09 3.24
N GLY A 294 3.47 -3.81 1.98
CA GLY A 294 3.20 -4.85 0.96
C GLY A 294 1.85 -5.55 1.09
N SER A 295 0.98 -5.15 2.02
CA SER A 295 -0.37 -5.70 2.14
C SER A 295 -1.38 -4.97 1.23
N ASN A 296 -2.49 -5.62 0.90
CA ASN A 296 -3.52 -5.04 0.04
C ASN A 296 -4.42 -4.06 0.81
N ALA A 297 -4.18 -2.76 0.62
CA ALA A 297 -4.92 -1.70 1.29
C ALA A 297 -6.45 -1.81 1.11
N ASN A 298 -6.91 -2.16 -0.10
CA ASN A 298 -8.33 -2.20 -0.40
C ASN A 298 -9.06 -3.34 0.35
N GLU A 299 -8.43 -4.51 0.46
CA GLU A 299 -8.99 -5.62 1.25
C GLU A 299 -9.02 -5.31 2.74
N ILE A 300 -7.94 -4.73 3.26
CA ILE A 300 -7.86 -4.35 4.66
C ILE A 300 -8.93 -3.31 5.00
N ILE A 301 -9.12 -2.28 4.16
CA ILE A 301 -10.14 -1.25 4.40
C ILE A 301 -11.55 -1.86 4.38
N LYS A 302 -11.84 -2.80 3.47
CA LYS A 302 -13.13 -3.50 3.45
C LYS A 302 -13.39 -4.29 4.75
N GLU A 303 -12.37 -4.96 5.27
CA GLU A 303 -12.48 -5.67 6.55
C GLU A 303 -12.64 -4.70 7.73
N ILE A 304 -11.93 -3.55 7.70
CA ILE A 304 -12.12 -2.48 8.69
C ILE A 304 -13.55 -1.93 8.62
N ASP A 305 -14.07 -1.67 7.42
CA ASP A 305 -15.44 -1.15 7.23
C ASP A 305 -16.46 -2.11 7.82
N ARG A 306 -16.30 -3.43 7.59
CA ARG A 306 -17.16 -4.45 8.16
C ARG A 306 -17.09 -4.47 9.69
N GLU A 307 -15.87 -4.46 10.23
CA GLU A 307 -15.65 -4.48 11.68
C GLU A 307 -16.20 -3.23 12.36
N VAL A 308 -16.03 -2.05 11.73
CA VAL A 308 -16.58 -0.78 12.21
C VAL A 308 -18.11 -0.82 12.23
N GLU A 309 -18.75 -1.42 11.23
CA GLU A 309 -20.22 -1.56 11.22
C GLU A 309 -20.72 -2.47 12.35
N GLU A 310 -20.02 -3.60 12.59
CA GLU A 310 -20.31 -4.47 13.74
C GLU A 310 -20.07 -3.77 15.10
N ILE A 311 -19.04 -2.92 15.18
CA ILE A 311 -18.80 -2.10 16.39
C ILE A 311 -19.92 -1.08 16.56
N ARG A 312 -20.38 -0.44 15.48
CA ARG A 312 -21.44 0.59 15.50
C ARG A 312 -22.73 0.06 16.07
N GLU A 313 -23.09 -1.20 15.77
CA GLU A 313 -24.28 -1.85 16.34
C GLU A 313 -24.21 -2.04 17.88
N GLY A 314 -23.02 -2.16 18.43
CA GLY A 314 -22.77 -2.39 19.86
C GLY A 314 -22.43 -1.15 20.68
N LEU A 315 -22.45 0.06 20.08
CA LEU A 315 -22.06 1.29 20.78
C LEU A 315 -23.08 1.71 21.83
N PRO A 316 -22.62 2.25 22.97
CA PRO A 316 -23.50 2.94 23.92
C PRO A 316 -24.22 4.13 23.25
N PRO A 317 -25.50 4.41 23.63
CA PRO A 317 -26.18 5.60 23.17
C PRO A 317 -25.37 6.87 23.48
N GLY A 318 -25.22 7.77 22.52
CA GLY A 318 -24.45 9.02 22.67
C GLY A 318 -23.01 8.92 22.18
N ILE A 319 -22.56 7.75 21.69
CA ILE A 319 -21.27 7.60 20.98
C ILE A 319 -21.54 7.31 19.52
N VAL A 320 -20.82 8.02 18.65
CA VAL A 320 -20.90 7.86 17.19
C VAL A 320 -19.51 7.59 16.63
N ILE A 321 -19.46 6.68 15.64
CA ILE A 321 -18.26 6.44 14.83
C ILE A 321 -18.50 7.03 13.45
N GLU A 322 -17.56 7.84 12.97
CA GLU A 322 -17.59 8.46 11.65
C GLU A 322 -16.24 8.29 10.93
N ASP A 323 -16.31 7.98 9.66
CA ASP A 323 -15.11 7.91 8.81
C ASP A 323 -14.64 9.31 8.47
N LEU A 324 -13.40 9.66 8.82
CA LEU A 324 -12.79 10.96 8.49
C LEU A 324 -12.08 10.92 7.15
N GLU A 325 -11.30 9.88 6.92
CA GLU A 325 -10.52 9.70 5.70
C GLU A 325 -10.39 8.21 5.39
N SER A 326 -10.63 7.85 4.14
CA SER A 326 -10.37 6.51 3.61
C SER A 326 -9.55 6.62 2.33
N LYS A 327 -8.41 5.97 2.30
CA LYS A 327 -7.63 5.88 1.05
C LYS A 327 -8.32 5.07 -0.03
N LYS A 328 -9.30 4.25 0.33
CA LYS A 328 -10.06 3.45 -0.63
C LYS A 328 -10.75 4.32 -1.67
N ASP A 329 -11.45 5.38 -1.25
CA ASP A 329 -12.19 6.25 -2.17
C ASP A 329 -11.26 6.91 -3.18
N PHE A 330 -10.09 7.34 -2.72
CA PHE A 330 -9.05 7.88 -3.57
C PHE A 330 -8.45 6.82 -4.50
N LEU A 331 -8.16 5.62 -4.00
CA LEU A 331 -7.63 4.50 -4.80
C LEU A 331 -8.64 4.06 -5.85
N ASP A 332 -9.89 3.86 -5.48
CA ASP A 332 -10.95 3.42 -6.39
C ASP A 332 -11.19 4.47 -7.49
N ALA A 333 -11.25 5.76 -7.14
CA ALA A 333 -11.38 6.85 -8.11
C ALA A 333 -10.16 6.94 -9.04
N SER A 334 -8.96 6.80 -8.49
CA SER A 334 -7.71 6.85 -9.27
C SER A 334 -7.59 5.68 -10.23
N ILE A 335 -7.88 4.46 -9.77
CA ILE A 335 -7.86 3.26 -10.61
C ILE A 335 -8.93 3.36 -11.70
N ALA A 336 -10.16 3.78 -11.36
CA ALA A 336 -11.23 3.97 -12.32
C ALA A 336 -10.83 4.97 -13.43
N SER A 337 -10.25 6.12 -13.06
CA SER A 337 -9.77 7.13 -14.00
C SER A 337 -8.67 6.60 -14.92
N VAL A 338 -7.73 5.81 -14.40
CA VAL A 338 -6.66 5.24 -15.24
C VAL A 338 -7.20 4.14 -16.15
N VAL A 339 -8.12 3.29 -15.68
CA VAL A 339 -8.77 2.27 -16.50
C VAL A 339 -9.60 2.93 -17.61
N GLU A 340 -10.33 4.00 -17.31
CA GLU A 340 -11.04 4.80 -18.31
C GLU A 340 -10.09 5.37 -19.36
N THR A 341 -9.00 6.01 -18.94
CA THR A 341 -7.96 6.55 -19.84
C THR A 341 -7.32 5.44 -20.70
N LEU A 342 -7.08 4.26 -20.12
CA LEU A 342 -6.52 3.12 -20.83
C LEU A 342 -7.50 2.59 -21.90
N LEU A 343 -8.80 2.54 -21.60
CA LEU A 343 -9.84 2.15 -22.56
C LEU A 343 -10.00 3.21 -23.68
N GLU A 344 -9.99 4.49 -23.33
CA GLU A 344 -10.02 5.59 -24.30
C GLU A 344 -8.81 5.55 -25.23
N ALA A 345 -7.60 5.38 -24.68
CA ALA A 345 -6.38 5.24 -25.46
C ALA A 345 -6.44 4.03 -26.39
N LEU A 346 -6.93 2.89 -25.90
CA LEU A 346 -7.10 1.69 -26.70
C LEU A 346 -8.07 1.89 -27.87
N VAL A 347 -9.23 2.50 -27.61
CA VAL A 347 -10.24 2.81 -28.64
C VAL A 347 -9.67 3.78 -29.68
N LEU A 348 -9.01 4.84 -29.22
CA LEU A 348 -8.41 5.84 -30.11
C LEU A 348 -7.34 5.21 -31.01
N VAL A 349 -6.47 4.38 -30.44
CA VAL A 349 -5.42 3.68 -31.18
C VAL A 349 -6.03 2.72 -32.21
N ILE A 350 -7.03 1.93 -31.84
CA ILE A 350 -7.72 1.03 -32.78
C ILE A 350 -8.36 1.83 -33.92
N LEU A 351 -8.98 2.98 -33.63
CA LEU A 351 -9.59 3.84 -34.63
C LEU A 351 -8.53 4.40 -35.58
N VAL A 352 -7.40 4.89 -35.07
CA VAL A 352 -6.30 5.41 -35.89
C VAL A 352 -5.73 4.31 -36.78
N VAL A 353 -5.45 3.13 -36.22
CA VAL A 353 -4.95 1.96 -36.95
C VAL A 353 -5.93 1.55 -38.07
N TRP A 354 -7.23 1.53 -37.75
CA TRP A 354 -8.26 1.26 -38.75
C TRP A 354 -8.28 2.27 -39.89
N LEU A 355 -8.13 3.56 -39.58
CA LEU A 355 -8.09 4.65 -40.57
C LEU A 355 -6.90 4.48 -41.52
N PHE A 356 -5.72 4.12 -41.00
CA PHE A 356 -4.51 3.98 -41.80
C PHE A 356 -4.42 2.67 -42.58
N LEU A 357 -4.82 1.54 -41.98
CA LEU A 357 -4.79 0.23 -42.62
C LEU A 357 -5.95 0.02 -43.62
N GLY A 358 -7.05 0.79 -43.51
CA GLY A 358 -8.20 0.75 -44.41
C GLY A 358 -8.96 -0.59 -44.40
N SER A 359 -8.59 -1.54 -43.51
CA SER A 359 -9.13 -2.90 -43.45
C SER A 359 -9.46 -3.27 -42.04
N TRP A 360 -10.73 -3.62 -41.77
CA TRP A 360 -11.19 -4.08 -40.43
C TRP A 360 -10.43 -5.33 -39.95
N ARG A 361 -10.17 -6.27 -40.87
CA ARG A 361 -9.50 -7.53 -40.55
C ARG A 361 -8.04 -7.31 -40.17
N ALA A 362 -7.34 -6.41 -40.83
CA ALA A 362 -5.98 -6.03 -40.49
C ALA A 362 -5.91 -5.36 -39.11
N THR A 363 -6.91 -4.54 -38.77
CA THR A 363 -6.98 -3.80 -37.48
C THR A 363 -7.21 -4.72 -36.29
N VAL A 364 -7.95 -5.82 -36.43
CA VAL A 364 -8.20 -6.77 -35.32
C VAL A 364 -6.91 -7.40 -34.79
N ILE A 365 -5.89 -7.57 -35.65
CA ILE A 365 -4.63 -8.22 -35.24
C ILE A 365 -3.85 -7.36 -34.23
N PRO A 366 -3.54 -6.09 -34.48
CA PRO A 366 -2.95 -5.22 -33.47
C PRO A 366 -3.83 -5.08 -32.21
N ALA A 367 -5.14 -4.98 -32.37
CA ALA A 367 -6.05 -4.86 -31.23
C ALA A 367 -5.94 -6.05 -30.26
N ILE A 368 -5.90 -7.29 -30.78
CA ILE A 368 -5.68 -8.49 -29.97
C ILE A 368 -4.27 -8.48 -29.36
N ALA A 369 -3.25 -8.12 -30.12
CA ALA A 369 -1.86 -8.09 -29.66
C ALA A 369 -1.66 -7.13 -28.48
N ILE A 370 -2.30 -5.95 -28.50
CA ILE A 370 -2.26 -4.98 -27.39
C ILE A 370 -2.83 -5.59 -26.11
N VAL A 371 -4.06 -6.13 -26.20
CA VAL A 371 -4.75 -6.69 -25.04
C VAL A 371 -3.93 -7.83 -24.43
N VAL A 372 -3.41 -8.74 -25.27
CA VAL A 372 -2.56 -9.84 -24.82
C VAL A 372 -1.29 -9.32 -24.15
N SER A 373 -0.62 -8.31 -24.73
CA SER A 373 0.62 -7.75 -24.18
C SER A 373 0.41 -7.06 -22.86
N LEU A 374 -0.65 -6.25 -22.71
CA LEU A 374 -0.95 -5.55 -21.47
C LEU A 374 -1.28 -6.51 -20.33
N ILE A 375 -2.15 -7.49 -20.60
CA ILE A 375 -2.53 -8.47 -19.58
C ILE A 375 -1.34 -9.37 -19.20
N ALA A 376 -0.53 -9.80 -20.18
CA ALA A 376 0.66 -10.60 -19.92
C ALA A 376 1.71 -9.81 -19.10
N THR A 377 1.80 -8.49 -19.27
CA THR A 377 2.68 -7.63 -18.47
C THR A 377 2.32 -7.69 -16.98
N LEU A 378 1.03 -7.72 -16.64
CA LEU A 378 0.57 -7.85 -15.25
C LEU A 378 1.03 -9.17 -14.60
N ALA A 379 1.09 -10.27 -15.36
CA ALA A 379 1.63 -11.53 -14.85
C ALA A 379 3.10 -11.41 -14.44
N VAL A 380 3.90 -10.72 -15.24
CA VAL A 380 5.33 -10.55 -14.95
C VAL A 380 5.52 -9.58 -13.78
N ILE A 381 4.75 -8.48 -13.73
CA ILE A 381 4.74 -7.53 -12.61
C ILE A 381 4.45 -8.27 -11.29
N TYR A 382 3.45 -9.15 -11.28
CA TYR A 382 3.14 -10.00 -10.13
C TYR A 382 4.31 -10.92 -9.76
N ALA A 383 4.90 -11.61 -10.74
CA ALA A 383 5.98 -12.56 -10.51
C ALA A 383 7.25 -11.94 -9.93
N ILE A 384 7.53 -10.66 -10.21
CA ILE A 384 8.66 -9.92 -9.66
C ILE A 384 8.34 -9.21 -8.33
N GLY A 385 7.09 -9.34 -7.83
CA GLY A 385 6.67 -8.78 -6.54
C GLY A 385 6.38 -7.28 -6.55
N PHE A 386 6.04 -6.70 -7.71
CA PHE A 386 5.58 -5.32 -7.79
C PHE A 386 4.11 -5.21 -7.41
N SER A 387 3.70 -4.03 -6.95
CA SER A 387 2.30 -3.68 -6.71
C SER A 387 1.68 -3.00 -7.94
N LEU A 388 0.36 -3.08 -8.05
CA LEU A 388 -0.39 -2.27 -8.99
C LEU A 388 -0.64 -0.91 -8.34
N ASN A 389 0.06 0.10 -8.83
CA ASN A 389 0.01 1.46 -8.31
C ASN A 389 -0.07 2.48 -9.46
N MET A 390 -0.22 3.76 -9.11
CA MET A 390 -0.35 4.83 -10.10
C MET A 390 0.78 4.83 -11.14
N LEU A 391 2.02 4.50 -10.73
CA LEU A 391 3.17 4.52 -11.65
C LEU A 391 3.15 3.37 -12.63
N THR A 392 2.84 2.14 -12.15
CA THR A 392 2.72 0.96 -13.02
C THR A 392 1.55 1.11 -13.98
N LEU A 393 0.44 1.72 -13.54
CA LEU A 393 -0.71 2.03 -14.39
C LEU A 393 -0.38 3.08 -15.45
N PHE A 394 0.30 4.18 -15.09
CA PHE A 394 0.77 5.19 -16.06
C PHE A 394 1.77 4.60 -17.05
N ALA A 395 2.66 3.71 -16.60
CA ALA A 395 3.56 3.00 -17.49
C ALA A 395 2.79 2.16 -18.52
N LEU A 396 1.72 1.46 -18.09
CA LEU A 396 0.87 0.69 -18.99
C LEU A 396 0.13 1.56 -20.02
N VAL A 397 -0.40 2.71 -19.59
CA VAL A 397 -1.04 3.67 -20.53
C VAL A 397 -0.04 4.19 -21.55
N LEU A 398 1.14 4.60 -21.09
CA LEU A 398 2.16 5.16 -21.98
C LEU A 398 2.71 4.13 -22.97
N VAL A 399 2.84 2.88 -22.54
CA VAL A 399 3.41 1.81 -23.38
C VAL A 399 2.44 1.33 -24.48
N ILE A 400 1.14 1.65 -24.41
CA ILE A 400 0.17 1.27 -25.45
C ILE A 400 0.67 1.71 -26.84
N GLY A 401 1.15 2.94 -26.97
CA GLY A 401 1.66 3.47 -28.24
C GLY A 401 2.80 2.62 -28.82
N THR A 402 3.78 2.26 -27.99
CA THR A 402 4.95 1.48 -28.43
C THR A 402 4.62 0.00 -28.68
N VAL A 403 3.70 -0.59 -27.91
CA VAL A 403 3.21 -1.96 -28.11
C VAL A 403 2.45 -2.09 -29.43
N VAL A 404 1.71 -1.05 -29.80
CA VAL A 404 0.97 -1.02 -31.08
C VAL A 404 1.90 -0.97 -32.27
N ASP A 405 2.98 -0.18 -32.19
CA ASP A 405 3.92 0.02 -33.30
C ASP A 405 4.51 -1.32 -33.79
N ASP A 406 4.93 -2.20 -32.90
CA ASP A 406 5.44 -3.51 -33.26
C ASP A 406 4.41 -4.35 -34.06
N ALA A 407 3.16 -4.32 -33.62
CA ALA A 407 2.08 -5.08 -34.26
C ALA A 407 1.68 -4.45 -35.62
N ILE A 408 1.66 -3.11 -35.73
CA ILE A 408 1.36 -2.40 -36.98
C ILE A 408 2.40 -2.71 -38.04
N VAL A 409 3.70 -2.62 -37.70
CA VAL A 409 4.79 -2.89 -38.63
C VAL A 409 4.69 -4.30 -39.23
N VAL A 410 4.34 -5.28 -38.40
CA VAL A 410 4.12 -6.68 -38.86
C VAL A 410 2.94 -6.76 -39.81
N VAL A 411 1.79 -6.17 -39.45
CA VAL A 411 0.56 -6.23 -40.25
C VAL A 411 0.73 -5.52 -41.57
N GLU A 412 1.35 -4.31 -41.59
CA GLU A 412 1.62 -3.55 -42.76
C GLU A 412 2.58 -4.29 -43.72
N ALA A 413 3.67 -4.84 -43.19
CA ALA A 413 4.63 -5.59 -44.01
C ALA A 413 4.00 -6.83 -44.67
N VAL A 414 3.15 -7.56 -43.91
CA VAL A 414 2.43 -8.71 -44.44
C VAL A 414 1.37 -8.27 -45.46
N GLN A 415 0.61 -7.21 -45.18
CA GLN A 415 -0.41 -6.68 -46.09
C GLN A 415 0.21 -6.26 -47.42
N ALA A 416 1.31 -5.49 -47.39
CA ALA A 416 2.01 -5.05 -48.59
C ALA A 416 2.54 -6.20 -49.47
N ARG A 417 2.87 -7.34 -48.87
CA ARG A 417 3.28 -8.56 -49.57
C ARG A 417 2.08 -9.31 -50.17
N VAL A 418 1.06 -9.52 -49.34
CA VAL A 418 -0.17 -10.23 -49.76
C VAL A 418 -0.87 -9.46 -50.89
N GLU A 419 -0.85 -8.14 -50.94
CA GLU A 419 -1.38 -7.33 -52.01
C GLU A 419 -0.61 -7.52 -53.34
N LYS A 420 0.70 -7.78 -53.29
CA LYS A 420 1.58 -8.02 -54.45
C LYS A 420 1.60 -9.47 -54.92
N MET A 421 0.95 -10.36 -54.17
CA MET A 421 0.92 -11.79 -54.48
C MET A 421 0.25 -12.04 -55.84
N ASN A 422 0.97 -12.61 -56.81
CA ASN A 422 0.42 -12.99 -58.12
C ASN A 422 -0.34 -14.30 -58.03
N ILE A 423 -1.60 -14.30 -58.46
CA ILE A 423 -2.48 -15.48 -58.43
C ILE A 423 -1.92 -16.60 -59.32
N GLU A 424 -1.04 -16.25 -60.29
CA GLU A 424 -0.44 -17.23 -61.24
C GLU A 424 0.69 -18.07 -60.66
N ASN A 425 1.35 -17.64 -59.56
CA ASN A 425 2.54 -18.30 -58.98
C ASN A 425 2.27 -19.26 -57.85
N CYS A 426 1.01 -19.48 -57.43
CA CYS A 426 0.62 -20.42 -56.35
C CYS A 426 1.40 -20.28 -55.03
N ASP A 427 1.92 -19.09 -54.71
CA ASP A 427 2.62 -18.82 -53.46
C ASP A 427 1.63 -18.90 -52.30
N SER A 428 2.01 -19.61 -51.23
CA SER A 428 1.13 -19.73 -50.10
C SER A 428 1.18 -18.45 -49.23
N PRO A 429 0.07 -18.00 -48.67
CA PRO A 429 0.07 -16.85 -47.75
C PRO A 429 1.03 -16.99 -46.57
N ALA A 430 1.34 -18.20 -46.17
CA ALA A 430 2.30 -18.52 -45.14
C ALA A 430 3.74 -18.18 -45.58
N ASP A 431 4.08 -18.52 -46.84
CA ASP A 431 5.41 -18.23 -47.40
C ASP A 431 5.63 -16.72 -47.60
N GLU A 432 4.62 -15.98 -48.05
CA GLU A 432 4.69 -14.52 -48.16
C GLU A 432 4.79 -13.81 -46.79
N THR A 433 4.07 -14.35 -45.80
CA THR A 433 4.21 -13.84 -44.41
C THR A 433 5.61 -14.13 -43.85
N GLU A 434 6.19 -15.33 -44.14
CA GLU A 434 7.56 -15.64 -43.71
C GLU A 434 8.57 -14.67 -44.34
N GLU A 435 8.41 -14.38 -45.63
CA GLU A 435 9.32 -13.50 -46.33
C GLU A 435 9.18 -12.03 -45.89
N ALA A 436 7.97 -11.56 -45.60
CA ALA A 436 7.74 -10.28 -44.95
C ALA A 436 8.48 -10.21 -43.59
N MET A 437 8.32 -11.25 -42.79
CA MET A 437 8.95 -11.31 -41.45
C MET A 437 10.47 -11.34 -41.51
N LYS A 438 11.08 -12.01 -42.47
CA LYS A 438 12.55 -12.02 -42.66
C LYS A 438 13.11 -10.62 -42.81
N ASN A 439 12.38 -9.73 -43.47
CA ASN A 439 12.82 -8.37 -43.74
C ASN A 439 12.68 -7.43 -42.53
N ILE A 440 11.68 -7.65 -41.67
CA ILE A 440 11.37 -6.75 -40.55
C ILE A 440 11.83 -7.26 -39.17
N THR A 441 12.08 -8.57 -38.99
CA THR A 441 12.45 -9.15 -37.69
C THR A 441 13.67 -8.46 -37.06
N SER A 442 14.70 -8.17 -37.88
CA SER A 442 15.90 -7.47 -37.43
C SER A 442 15.61 -6.06 -36.95
N ALA A 443 14.72 -5.33 -37.64
CA ALA A 443 14.31 -4.00 -37.27
C ALA A 443 13.52 -4.02 -35.95
N LEU A 444 12.54 -4.92 -35.81
CA LEU A 444 11.73 -5.06 -34.58
C LEU A 444 12.60 -5.39 -33.36
N ILE A 445 13.54 -6.31 -33.48
CA ILE A 445 14.46 -6.62 -32.38
C ILE A 445 15.33 -5.42 -32.03
N THR A 446 15.83 -4.70 -33.05
CA THR A 446 16.70 -3.53 -32.81
C THR A 446 15.92 -2.39 -32.14
N THR A 447 14.70 -2.06 -32.60
CA THR A 447 13.88 -1.01 -31.99
C THR A 447 13.53 -1.33 -30.53
N THR A 448 13.14 -2.57 -30.25
CA THR A 448 12.88 -3.05 -28.88
C THR A 448 14.12 -2.95 -27.99
N LEU A 449 15.29 -3.38 -28.48
CA LEU A 449 16.55 -3.29 -27.74
C LEU A 449 16.95 -1.82 -27.47
N VAL A 450 16.76 -0.91 -28.42
CA VAL A 450 17.00 0.51 -28.22
C VAL A 450 16.06 1.06 -27.14
N PHE A 451 14.79 0.68 -27.17
CA PHE A 451 13.81 1.08 -26.17
C PHE A 451 14.22 0.57 -24.76
N MET A 452 14.55 -0.69 -24.65
CA MET A 452 15.03 -1.28 -23.39
C MET A 452 16.31 -0.63 -22.90
N ALA A 453 17.26 -0.27 -23.80
CA ALA A 453 18.50 0.42 -23.47
C ALA A 453 18.28 1.82 -22.88
N VAL A 454 17.14 2.44 -23.09
CA VAL A 454 16.77 3.72 -22.46
C VAL A 454 16.21 3.51 -21.07
N PHE A 455 15.31 2.55 -20.87
CA PHE A 455 14.61 2.36 -19.59
C PHE A 455 15.37 1.50 -18.58
N VAL A 456 16.09 0.47 -19.00
CA VAL A 456 16.81 -0.43 -18.09
C VAL A 456 17.88 0.28 -17.25
N PRO A 457 18.73 1.19 -17.80
CA PRO A 457 19.71 1.89 -16.98
C PRO A 457 19.13 2.76 -15.87
N VAL A 458 17.93 3.30 -16.09
CA VAL A 458 17.23 4.16 -15.12
C VAL A 458 16.81 3.35 -13.88
N CYS A 459 16.62 2.04 -14.03
CA CYS A 459 16.29 1.14 -12.91
C CYS A 459 17.43 0.95 -11.90
N PHE A 460 18.67 1.32 -12.25
CA PHE A 460 19.84 1.24 -11.35
C PHE A 460 20.07 2.50 -10.52
N ILE A 461 19.21 3.49 -10.62
CA ILE A 461 19.26 4.67 -9.76
C ILE A 461 18.87 4.24 -8.34
N GLY A 462 19.68 4.58 -7.36
CA GLY A 462 19.43 4.24 -5.95
C GLY A 462 18.51 5.23 -5.23
N GLY A 463 18.03 4.82 -4.06
CA GLY A 463 17.20 5.64 -3.17
C GLY A 463 15.72 5.70 -3.56
N VAL A 464 14.97 6.58 -2.90
CA VAL A 464 13.52 6.73 -3.08
C VAL A 464 13.15 6.99 -4.54
N THR A 465 13.86 7.92 -5.19
CA THR A 465 13.65 8.24 -6.61
C THR A 465 13.92 7.03 -7.50
N GLY A 466 14.90 6.20 -7.15
CA GLY A 466 15.21 4.96 -7.86
C GLY A 466 14.08 3.94 -7.81
N THR A 467 13.37 3.82 -6.69
CA THR A 467 12.21 2.92 -6.59
C THR A 467 11.08 3.32 -7.56
N PHE A 468 10.82 4.63 -7.70
CA PHE A 468 9.88 5.15 -8.70
C PHE A 468 10.30 4.77 -10.12
N TYR A 469 11.53 5.06 -10.48
CA TYR A 469 12.05 4.78 -11.81
C TYR A 469 12.15 3.29 -12.10
N THR A 470 12.47 2.46 -11.12
CA THR A 470 12.54 1.01 -11.29
C THR A 470 11.16 0.44 -11.60
N GLN A 471 10.13 0.80 -10.85
CA GLN A 471 8.79 0.29 -11.12
C GLN A 471 8.24 0.77 -12.46
N PHE A 472 8.38 2.06 -12.75
CA PHE A 472 7.93 2.63 -14.01
C PHE A 472 8.72 2.08 -15.21
N GLY A 473 10.05 2.16 -15.17
CA GLY A 473 10.92 1.80 -16.28
C GLY A 473 10.95 0.30 -16.56
N LEU A 474 10.94 -0.53 -15.50
CA LEU A 474 10.91 -1.98 -15.67
C LEU A 474 9.55 -2.46 -16.19
N THR A 475 8.44 -1.86 -15.73
CA THR A 475 7.09 -2.14 -16.28
C THR A 475 7.05 -1.85 -17.77
N MET A 476 7.58 -0.71 -18.22
CA MET A 476 7.67 -0.37 -19.64
C MET A 476 8.56 -1.35 -20.42
N ALA A 477 9.75 -1.66 -19.90
CA ALA A 477 10.68 -2.59 -20.53
C ALA A 477 10.07 -4.00 -20.70
N ILE A 478 9.37 -4.49 -19.68
CA ILE A 478 8.66 -5.78 -19.71
C ILE A 478 7.55 -5.76 -20.76
N ALA A 479 6.73 -4.72 -20.78
CA ALA A 479 5.62 -4.62 -21.72
C ALA A 479 6.09 -4.59 -23.17
N VAL A 480 7.18 -3.85 -23.47
CA VAL A 480 7.78 -3.81 -24.80
C VAL A 480 8.43 -5.13 -25.18
N ALA A 481 9.07 -5.85 -24.23
CA ALA A 481 9.61 -7.18 -24.48
C ALA A 481 8.51 -8.20 -24.82
N ILE A 482 7.36 -8.14 -24.12
CA ILE A 482 6.19 -8.98 -24.40
C ILE A 482 5.57 -8.61 -25.74
N SER A 483 5.54 -7.31 -26.09
CA SER A 483 5.10 -6.82 -27.40
C SER A 483 5.93 -7.44 -28.52
N LEU A 484 7.25 -7.37 -28.43
CA LEU A 484 8.14 -8.03 -29.40
C LEU A 484 7.85 -9.52 -29.52
N PHE A 485 7.65 -10.20 -28.38
CA PHE A 485 7.33 -11.63 -28.40
C PHE A 485 6.03 -11.88 -29.16
N ASN A 486 4.97 -11.09 -28.93
CA ASN A 486 3.70 -11.19 -29.64
C ASN A 486 3.84 -10.82 -31.13
N ALA A 487 4.64 -9.81 -31.46
CA ALA A 487 4.92 -9.40 -32.84
C ALA A 487 5.65 -10.49 -33.63
N LEU A 488 6.46 -11.33 -32.97
CA LEU A 488 7.17 -12.43 -33.63
C LEU A 488 6.41 -13.78 -33.61
N THR A 489 5.34 -13.89 -32.83
CA THR A 489 4.58 -15.16 -32.66
C THR A 489 3.13 -15.04 -33.07
N LEU A 490 2.36 -14.18 -32.39
CA LEU A 490 0.92 -14.03 -32.55
C LEU A 490 0.56 -13.26 -33.83
N SER A 491 1.16 -12.10 -34.02
CA SER A 491 0.81 -11.21 -35.15
C SER A 491 1.04 -11.85 -36.50
N PRO A 492 2.18 -12.54 -36.82
CA PRO A 492 2.37 -13.20 -38.09
C PRO A 492 1.40 -14.39 -38.28
N ALA A 493 1.15 -15.15 -37.21
CA ALA A 493 0.24 -16.29 -37.27
C ALA A 493 -1.21 -15.89 -37.59
N LEU A 494 -1.67 -14.76 -37.01
CA LEU A 494 -2.99 -14.19 -37.29
C LEU A 494 -3.05 -13.57 -38.68
N SER A 495 -1.99 -12.82 -39.10
CA SER A 495 -1.91 -12.16 -40.39
C SER A 495 -2.01 -13.18 -41.53
N ALA A 496 -1.28 -14.30 -41.45
CA ALA A 496 -1.31 -15.36 -42.44
C ALA A 496 -2.71 -16.00 -42.62
N ARG A 497 -3.57 -15.93 -41.61
CA ARG A 497 -4.93 -16.52 -41.64
C ARG A 497 -6.03 -15.50 -41.96
N ILE A 498 -6.00 -14.34 -41.33
CA ILE A 498 -7.10 -13.36 -41.39
C ILE A 498 -7.06 -12.55 -42.70
N MET A 499 -5.87 -12.21 -43.19
CA MET A 499 -5.75 -11.39 -44.41
C MET A 499 -6.09 -12.10 -45.71
N VAL A 500 -5.94 -13.44 -45.74
CA VAL A 500 -6.26 -14.25 -46.93
C VAL A 500 -7.76 -14.36 -47.16
N GLY A 501 -8.59 -14.30 -46.15
CA GLY A 501 -10.04 -14.41 -46.27
C GLY A 501 -10.70 -13.29 -47.09
N ASP A 502 -10.03 -12.14 -47.24
CA ASP A 502 -10.58 -10.99 -48.01
C ASP A 502 -10.54 -11.20 -49.52
N ARG A 503 -9.50 -11.87 -50.00
CA ARG A 503 -9.30 -12.07 -51.44
C ARG A 503 -10.24 -13.13 -52.03
N SER A 504 -10.63 -14.15 -51.26
CA SER A 504 -11.57 -15.18 -51.72
C SER A 504 -12.98 -14.63 -51.93
N GLN A 505 -13.36 -13.54 -51.28
CA GLN A 505 -14.64 -12.85 -51.50
C GLN A 505 -14.57 -11.89 -52.68
N GLU A 506 -13.49 -11.12 -52.89
CA GLU A 506 -13.33 -10.24 -54.03
C GLU A 506 -13.18 -11.03 -55.34
N THR A 507 -12.47 -12.14 -55.36
CA THR A 507 -12.39 -13.03 -56.54
C THR A 507 -13.71 -13.73 -56.82
N GLY A 508 -14.51 -14.05 -55.81
CA GLY A 508 -15.85 -14.60 -55.95
C GLY A 508 -16.84 -13.61 -56.58
N VAL A 509 -16.78 -12.34 -56.19
CA VAL A 509 -17.61 -11.27 -56.75
C VAL A 509 -17.17 -10.90 -58.16
N ARG A 510 -15.87 -10.81 -58.47
CA ARG A 510 -15.37 -10.56 -59.83
C ARG A 510 -15.65 -11.74 -60.78
N SER A 511 -15.64 -12.98 -60.33
CA SER A 511 -16.01 -14.14 -61.17
C SER A 511 -17.51 -14.20 -61.42
N GLN A 512 -18.37 -13.68 -60.56
CA GLN A 512 -19.80 -13.54 -60.79
C GLN A 512 -20.12 -12.40 -61.74
N GLU A 513 -19.43 -11.26 -61.69
CA GLU A 513 -19.58 -10.17 -62.67
C GLU A 513 -19.04 -10.54 -64.06
N SER A 514 -17.97 -11.32 -64.17
CA SER A 514 -17.46 -11.81 -65.48
C SER A 514 -18.27 -12.98 -66.07
N GLY A 515 -19.00 -13.71 -65.24
CA GLY A 515 -19.89 -14.82 -65.64
C GLY A 515 -21.28 -14.36 -66.13
N GLY A 516 -21.72 -13.15 -65.73
CA GLY A 516 -23.00 -12.55 -66.09
C GLY A 516 -23.05 -11.90 -67.48
N GLY A 517 -21.91 -11.76 -68.17
CA GLY A 517 -21.77 -11.06 -69.46
C GLY A 517 -21.81 -11.88 -70.71
N ARG A 518 -22.19 -13.15 -70.68
CA ARG A 518 -22.27 -14.03 -71.86
C ARG A 518 -23.62 -14.72 -72.01
N GLN A 519 -24.67 -13.95 -72.20
CA GLN A 519 -25.88 -14.38 -72.89
C GLN A 519 -26.46 -13.17 -73.62
N GLU A 520 -26.78 -13.47 -74.93
CA GLU A 520 -27.54 -12.68 -75.91
C GLU A 520 -26.79 -11.58 -76.68
N THR A 521 -26.27 -11.93 -77.84
CA THR A 521 -26.72 -11.30 -79.13
C THR A 521 -26.39 -12.25 -80.28
N GLY A 522 -27.31 -13.19 -80.55
CA GLY A 522 -27.45 -13.81 -81.87
C GLY A 522 -28.08 -12.80 -82.86
N VAL A 523 -27.29 -12.01 -83.56
CA VAL A 523 -27.76 -11.18 -84.67
C VAL A 523 -27.47 -11.93 -85.99
N ARG A 524 -28.55 -12.33 -86.59
CA ARG A 524 -28.73 -12.85 -87.93
C ARG A 524 -27.95 -12.04 -88.97
N ARG A 525 -26.96 -12.61 -89.68
CA ARG A 525 -26.38 -12.06 -90.88
C ARG A 525 -27.41 -12.15 -92.02
N GLN A 526 -28.01 -11.06 -92.38
CA GLN A 526 -28.62 -10.87 -93.74
C GLN A 526 -27.53 -10.49 -94.75
N ARG A 527 -27.47 -11.30 -95.82
CA ARG A 527 -26.72 -11.04 -97.04
C ARG A 527 -27.36 -9.84 -97.79
N VAL A 528 -26.60 -8.91 -98.18
CA VAL A 528 -26.95 -7.94 -99.19
C VAL A 528 -26.00 -8.12 -100.40
N PRO A 529 -26.53 -8.19 -101.61
CA PRO A 529 -25.72 -8.49 -102.82
C PRO A 529 -24.96 -7.29 -103.34
N ARG A 530 -23.81 -7.54 -104.00
CA ARG A 530 -23.06 -6.59 -104.82
C ARG A 530 -23.86 -6.23 -106.05
N MET A 531 -23.96 -4.94 -106.38
CA MET A 531 -24.05 -4.41 -107.74
C MET A 531 -23.12 -3.22 -107.91
N VAL A 532 -22.23 -3.41 -108.90
CA VAL A 532 -21.49 -2.51 -109.82
C VAL A 532 -20.54 -1.50 -109.15
#